data_c351e28ea4646241726cd9b481854fd0
#
_entry.id   c351e28ea4646241726cd9b481854fd0
#
_cell.length_a   1.000
_cell.length_b   1.000
_cell.length_c   1.000
_cell.angle_alpha   90.00
_cell.angle_beta   90.00
_cell.angle_gamma   90.00
#
_symmetry.space_group_name_H-M   'P 1'
#
loop_
_entity.id
_entity.type
_entity.pdbx_description
1 polymer ?
#
loop_
_entity_poly.entity_id
_entity_poly.type
_entity_poly.pdbx_seq_one_letter_code
_entity_poly.pdbx_strand_id
1 'polypeptide(L)'
;MSRRKKLQRRFLSIPKDFTWEELVKILSAFGYEEIIAGKTGGSRRKFKDIKNNIISLHKPHPSNILKEYTISDVINHLKINGHIKHE
;
A
#
# COMPACT_ATOMS: atom_id res chain seq x y z
N MET A 1 2.56 22.44 1.19
CA MET A 1 2.59 21.02 1.51
C MET A 1 2.76 20.18 0.25
N SER A 2 3.58 19.15 0.31
CA SER A 2 3.77 18.29 -0.84
C SER A 2 2.53 17.42 -1.08
N ARG A 3 2.34 17.00 -2.32
CA ARG A 3 1.26 16.09 -2.67
C ARG A 3 1.35 14.77 -1.90
N ARG A 4 2.58 14.34 -1.56
CA ARG A 4 2.81 13.11 -0.79
C ARG A 4 2.17 13.20 0.59
N LYS A 5 2.31 14.33 1.27
CA LYS A 5 1.74 14.50 2.61
C LYS A 5 0.22 14.47 2.58
N LYS A 6 -0.39 15.09 1.58
CA LYS A 6 -1.84 15.06 1.43
C LYS A 6 -2.34 13.64 1.18
N LEU A 7 -1.65 12.92 0.32
CA LEU A 7 -2.02 11.55 0.01
C LEU A 7 -1.86 10.64 1.22
N GLN A 8 -0.78 10.80 2.00
CA GLN A 8 -0.57 10.05 3.22
C GLN A 8 -1.66 10.31 4.26
N ARG A 9 -2.06 11.56 4.42
CA ARG A 9 -3.15 11.89 5.35
C ARG A 9 -4.45 11.23 4.93
N ARG A 10 -4.76 11.29 3.65
CA ARG A 10 -5.95 10.65 3.11
C ARG A 10 -5.90 9.15 3.35
N PHE A 11 -4.75 8.52 3.08
CA PHE A 11 -4.53 7.10 3.31
C PHE A 11 -4.78 6.73 4.78
N LEU A 12 -4.21 7.50 5.71
CA LEU A 12 -4.34 7.21 7.14
C LEU A 12 -5.75 7.39 7.67
N SER A 13 -6.60 8.12 6.97
CA SER A 13 -7.99 8.29 7.34
C SER A 13 -8.88 7.11 6.90
N ILE A 14 -8.31 6.14 6.20
CA ILE A 14 -9.00 4.95 5.69
C ILE A 14 -10.24 5.35 4.88
N PRO A 15 -10.02 6.03 3.73
CA PRO A 15 -11.15 6.48 2.91
C PRO A 15 -11.82 5.32 2.17
N LYS A 16 -13.05 5.54 1.77
CA LYS A 16 -13.82 4.51 1.04
C LYS A 16 -13.55 4.50 -0.46
N ASP A 17 -12.84 5.50 -0.95
CA ASP A 17 -12.61 5.67 -2.38
C ASP A 17 -11.13 5.69 -2.75
N PHE A 18 -10.27 5.11 -1.90
CA PHE A 18 -8.84 5.05 -2.16
C PHE A 18 -8.55 4.03 -3.26
N THR A 19 -7.76 4.42 -4.25
CA THR A 19 -7.50 3.56 -5.42
C THR A 19 -6.20 2.77 -5.26
N TRP A 20 -6.09 1.72 -6.07
CA TRP A 20 -4.87 0.91 -6.12
C TRP A 20 -3.66 1.76 -6.51
N GLU A 21 -3.82 2.66 -7.49
CA GLU A 21 -2.74 3.53 -7.95
C GLU A 21 -2.27 4.46 -6.85
N GLU A 22 -3.19 4.96 -6.04
CA GLU A 22 -2.84 5.79 -4.89
C GLU A 22 -2.06 4.99 -3.85
N LEU A 23 -2.47 3.73 -3.60
CA LEU A 23 -1.76 2.86 -2.68
C LEU A 23 -0.33 2.59 -3.16
N VAL A 24 -0.14 2.35 -4.45
CA VAL A 24 1.19 2.13 -5.01
C VAL A 24 2.08 3.34 -4.78
N LYS A 25 1.53 4.54 -4.94
CA LYS A 25 2.29 5.78 -4.66
C LYS A 25 2.69 5.87 -3.19
N ILE A 26 1.79 5.49 -2.28
CA ILE A 26 2.09 5.48 -0.85
C ILE A 26 3.23 4.50 -0.55
N LEU A 27 3.13 3.28 -1.06
CA LEU A 27 4.17 2.27 -0.83
C LEU A 27 5.51 2.72 -1.40
N SER A 28 5.51 3.30 -2.59
CA SER A 28 6.73 3.83 -3.20
C SER A 28 7.35 4.93 -2.33
N ALA A 29 6.52 5.80 -1.74
CA ALA A 29 6.99 6.87 -0.86
C ALA A 29 7.66 6.32 0.40
N PHE A 30 7.28 5.12 0.85
CA PHE A 30 7.91 4.46 1.99
C PHE A 30 9.05 3.52 1.59
N GLY A 31 9.47 3.56 0.33
CA GLY A 31 10.61 2.78 -0.14
C GLY A 31 10.28 1.37 -0.59
N TYR A 32 9.00 1.07 -0.80
CA TYR A 32 8.60 -0.23 -1.30
C TYR A 32 8.70 -0.30 -2.82
N GLU A 33 9.09 -1.47 -3.32
CA GLU A 33 9.12 -1.76 -4.75
C GLU A 33 8.32 -3.01 -5.01
N GLU A 34 7.60 -3.03 -6.12
CA GLU A 34 6.86 -4.22 -6.52
C GLU A 34 7.82 -5.33 -6.94
N ILE A 35 7.59 -6.53 -6.41
CA ILE A 35 8.35 -7.71 -6.81
C ILE A 35 7.66 -8.30 -8.03
N ILE A 36 8.35 -8.24 -9.16
CA ILE A 36 7.83 -8.84 -10.38
C ILE A 36 8.40 -10.23 -10.47
N ALA A 37 7.58 -11.23 -10.16
CA ALA A 37 8.02 -12.62 -10.18
C ALA A 37 7.37 -13.34 -11.35
N GLY A 38 8.08 -13.48 -12.44
CA GLY A 38 7.75 -14.34 -13.57
C GLY A 38 6.28 -14.36 -13.97
N LYS A 39 5.78 -15.56 -14.16
CA LYS A 39 4.39 -15.77 -14.59
C LYS A 39 3.46 -15.81 -13.39
N THR A 40 3.17 -14.67 -12.81
CA THR A 40 2.16 -14.65 -11.77
C THR A 40 0.81 -14.46 -12.44
N GLY A 41 0.01 -15.49 -12.37
CA GLY A 41 -1.38 -15.34 -12.76
C GLY A 41 -2.13 -14.61 -11.67
N GLY A 42 -3.15 -13.87 -12.06
CA GLY A 42 -4.09 -13.28 -11.13
C GLY A 42 -3.69 -11.91 -10.64
N SER A 43 -4.38 -11.49 -9.60
CA SER A 43 -4.36 -10.12 -9.10
C SER A 43 -3.48 -9.91 -7.88
N ARG A 44 -2.75 -10.94 -7.45
CA ARG A 44 -1.88 -10.81 -6.28
C ARG A 44 -0.61 -10.07 -6.64
N ARG A 45 -0.27 -9.08 -5.82
CA ARG A 45 0.92 -8.26 -5.99
C ARG A 45 1.72 -8.26 -4.70
N LYS A 46 3.05 -8.34 -4.81
CA LYS A 46 3.94 -8.30 -3.65
C LYS A 46 4.85 -7.09 -3.76
N PHE A 47 5.11 -6.46 -2.62
CA PHE A 47 6.02 -5.32 -2.54
C PHE A 47 7.01 -5.58 -1.42
N LYS A 48 8.22 -5.08 -1.57
CA LYS A 48 9.24 -5.18 -0.53
C LYS A 48 9.88 -3.81 -0.28
N ASP A 49 10.29 -3.58 0.97
CA ASP A 49 11.04 -2.39 1.32
C ASP A 49 12.56 -2.68 1.27
N ILE A 50 13.37 -1.68 1.65
CA ILE A 50 14.83 -1.83 1.60
C ILE A 50 15.35 -2.88 2.57
N LYS A 51 14.57 -3.24 3.59
CA LYS A 51 14.92 -4.28 4.56
C LYS A 51 14.34 -5.63 4.22
N ASN A 52 13.78 -5.76 3.03
CA ASN A 52 13.13 -7.00 2.55
C ASN A 52 11.88 -7.39 3.33
N ASN A 53 11.21 -6.43 3.95
CA ASN A 53 9.89 -6.67 4.53
C ASN A 53 8.89 -6.75 3.38
N ILE A 54 8.21 -7.88 3.27
CA ILE A 54 7.31 -8.13 2.14
C ILE A 54 5.86 -7.97 2.55
N ILE A 55 5.10 -7.23 1.75
CA ILE A 55 3.65 -7.15 1.90
C ILE A 55 3.01 -7.74 0.65
N SER A 56 2.03 -8.61 0.84
CA SER A 56 1.29 -9.24 -0.25
C SER A 56 -0.10 -8.63 -0.28
N LEU A 57 -0.50 -8.12 -1.44
CA LEU A 57 -1.77 -7.44 -1.61
C LEU A 57 -2.53 -8.02 -2.78
N HIS A 58 -3.84 -7.92 -2.71
CA HIS A 58 -4.73 -8.34 -3.77
C HIS A 58 -5.23 -7.10 -4.52
N LYS A 59 -4.84 -6.98 -5.79
CA LYS A 59 -5.29 -5.85 -6.60
C LYS A 59 -6.79 -5.99 -6.86
N PRO A 60 -7.59 -4.96 -6.53
CA PRO A 60 -9.03 -5.07 -6.72
C PRO A 60 -9.43 -5.13 -8.19
N HIS A 61 -10.50 -5.85 -8.47
CA HIS A 61 -10.99 -6.05 -9.83
C HIS A 61 -12.50 -6.33 -9.78
N PRO A 62 -13.30 -5.79 -10.69
CA PRO A 62 -12.93 -4.93 -11.83
C PRO A 62 -12.66 -3.47 -11.46
N SER A 63 -13.14 -3.03 -10.30
CA SER A 63 -12.87 -1.68 -9.80
C SER A 63 -11.46 -1.64 -9.19
N ASN A 64 -10.80 -0.48 -9.28
CA ASN A 64 -9.52 -0.28 -8.64
C ASN A 64 -9.65 0.36 -7.25
N ILE A 65 -10.87 0.39 -6.69
CA ILE A 65 -11.11 0.95 -5.36
C ILE A 65 -10.80 -0.10 -4.30
N LEU A 66 -9.98 0.29 -3.32
CA LEU A 66 -9.58 -0.60 -2.23
C LEU A 66 -10.64 -0.67 -1.15
N LYS A 67 -10.80 -1.84 -0.55
CA LYS A 67 -11.66 -2.00 0.62
C LYS A 67 -10.95 -1.43 1.84
N GLU A 68 -11.75 -0.93 2.79
CA GLU A 68 -11.21 -0.30 3.99
C GLU A 68 -10.30 -1.25 4.79
N TYR A 69 -10.64 -2.52 4.88
CA TYR A 69 -9.82 -3.47 5.63
C TYR A 69 -8.45 -3.66 4.98
N THR A 70 -8.36 -3.56 3.65
CA THR A 70 -7.07 -3.65 2.95
C THR A 70 -6.18 -2.48 3.35
N ILE A 71 -6.75 -1.27 3.37
CA ILE A 71 -6.00 -0.08 3.78
C ILE A 71 -5.55 -0.20 5.23
N SER A 72 -6.44 -0.67 6.11
CA SER A 72 -6.11 -0.87 7.52
C SER A 72 -4.97 -1.87 7.70
N ASP A 73 -5.00 -2.97 6.94
CA ASP A 73 -3.92 -3.98 6.99
C ASP A 73 -2.59 -3.40 6.54
N VAL A 74 -2.59 -2.57 5.49
CA VAL A 74 -1.36 -1.92 5.02
C VAL A 74 -0.83 -0.97 6.08
N ILE A 75 -1.70 -0.18 6.70
CA ILE A 75 -1.29 0.74 7.77
C ILE A 75 -0.63 -0.04 8.92
N ASN A 76 -1.23 -1.14 9.35
CA ASN A 76 -0.66 -1.97 10.40
C ASN A 76 0.71 -2.52 10.01
N HIS A 77 0.85 -2.99 8.79
CA HIS A 77 2.13 -3.48 8.28
C HIS A 77 3.19 -2.38 8.33
N LEU A 78 2.84 -1.17 7.91
CA LEU A 78 3.77 -0.05 7.92
C LEU A 78 4.16 0.36 9.34
N LYS A 79 3.22 0.29 10.28
CA LYS A 79 3.52 0.56 11.69
C LYS A 79 4.46 -0.48 12.27
N ILE A 80 4.19 -1.75 12.02
CA ILE A 80 5.02 -2.85 12.54
C ILE A 80 6.45 -2.75 12.03
N ASN A 81 6.63 -2.32 10.79
CA ASN A 81 7.95 -2.21 10.17
C ASN A 81 8.60 -0.84 10.34
N GLY A 82 8.03 0.01 11.16
CA GLY A 82 8.64 1.28 11.53
C GLY A 82 8.50 2.42 10.53
N HIS A 83 7.68 2.25 9.50
CA HIS A 83 7.48 3.29 8.48
C HIS A 83 6.52 4.38 8.95
N ILE A 84 5.61 4.03 9.83
CA ILE A 84 4.65 4.95 10.42
C ILE A 84 4.76 4.84 11.94
N LYS A 85 4.71 5.98 12.62
CA LYS A 85 4.78 6.00 14.07
C LYS A 85 3.51 5.43 14.70
N HIS A 86 3.69 4.68 15.78
CA HIS A 86 2.58 4.27 16.63
C HIS A 86 2.11 5.49 17.44
N GLU A 87 0.84 5.68 17.47
CA GLU A 87 0.23 6.71 18.30
C GLU A 87 -0.32 6.10 19.58
#